data_e9a68076cde8844edc68f54ab687cea2
#
_entry.id   e9a68076cde8844edc68f54ab687cea2
#
_cell.length_a   1.000
_cell.length_b   1.000
_cell.length_c   1.000
_cell.angle_alpha   90.00
_cell.angle_beta   90.00
_cell.angle_gamma   90.00
#
_symmetry.space_group_name_H-M   'P 1'
#
loop_
_entity.id
_entity.type
_entity.pdbx_description
1 polymer ?
#
loop_
_entity_poly.entity_id
_entity_poly.type
_entity_poly.pdbx_seq_one_letter_code
_entity_poly.pdbx_strand_id
1 'polypeptide(L)' 'MKTITVNGQPRDTAAHDIAALVAELGFVKGAVLVEHNGTALRPTEWPGRALNDGDTIELLRLAAGG' A
#
# COMPACT_ATOMS: atom_id res chain seq x y z
N MET A 1 -3.63 -9.65 13.67
CA MET A 1 -3.75 -9.12 12.32
C MET A 1 -4.58 -7.87 12.28
N LYS A 2 -4.31 -7.02 11.33
CA LYS A 2 -5.09 -5.82 11.09
C LYS A 2 -6.05 -6.07 9.94
N THR A 3 -7.16 -5.36 9.92
CA THR A 3 -8.05 -5.31 8.75
C THR A 3 -7.96 -3.92 8.16
N ILE A 4 -7.61 -3.85 6.89
CA ILE A 4 -7.49 -2.60 6.14
C ILE A 4 -8.38 -2.67 4.91
N THR A 5 -8.55 -1.56 4.22
CA THR A 5 -9.27 -1.52 2.95
C THR A 5 -8.27 -1.23 1.84
N VAL A 6 -8.20 -2.09 0.84
CA VAL A 6 -7.32 -1.91 -0.31
C VAL A 6 -8.18 -1.80 -1.56
N ASN A 7 -8.14 -0.65 -2.20
CA ASN A 7 -8.96 -0.36 -3.38
C ASN A 7 -10.44 -0.72 -3.14
N GLY A 8 -10.96 -0.33 -1.97
CA GLY A 8 -12.35 -0.54 -1.62
C GLY A 8 -12.69 -1.93 -1.10
N GLN A 9 -11.72 -2.83 -0.98
CA GLN A 9 -11.96 -4.20 -0.53
C GLN A 9 -11.30 -4.44 0.82
N PRO A 10 -11.98 -5.08 1.78
CA PRO A 10 -11.35 -5.40 3.06
C PRO A 10 -10.25 -6.45 2.86
N ARG A 11 -9.18 -6.30 3.62
CA ARG A 11 -8.06 -7.24 3.58
C ARG A 11 -7.43 -7.32 4.96
N ASP A 12 -7.20 -8.54 5.42
CA ASP A 12 -6.45 -8.78 6.64
C ASP A 12 -4.97 -8.85 6.30
N THR A 13 -4.13 -8.26 7.14
CA THR A 13 -2.70 -8.23 6.91
C THR A 13 -1.94 -8.19 8.22
N ALA A 14 -0.75 -8.78 8.22
CA ALA A 14 0.21 -8.67 9.30
C ALA A 14 1.28 -7.62 8.98
N ALA A 15 1.23 -6.98 7.82
CA ALA A 15 2.21 -5.98 7.43
C ALA A 15 2.21 -4.83 8.43
N HIS A 16 3.40 -4.39 8.83
CA HIS A 16 3.53 -3.32 9.83
C HIS A 16 3.73 -1.95 9.20
N ASP A 17 4.10 -1.89 7.93
CA ASP A 17 4.25 -0.63 7.21
C ASP A 17 3.83 -0.79 5.75
N ILE A 18 3.82 0.33 5.02
CA ILE A 18 3.37 0.32 3.63
C ILE A 18 4.32 -0.49 2.75
N ALA A 19 5.63 -0.45 3.02
CA ALA A 19 6.59 -1.23 2.23
C ALA A 19 6.30 -2.72 2.33
N ALA A 20 6.02 -3.21 3.55
CA ALA A 20 5.69 -4.61 3.76
C ALA A 20 4.38 -4.98 3.07
N LEU A 21 3.39 -4.09 3.10
CA LEU A 21 2.11 -4.33 2.43
C LEU A 21 2.29 -4.43 0.91
N VAL A 22 3.04 -3.52 0.31
CA VAL A 22 3.27 -3.52 -1.13
C VAL A 22 3.96 -4.82 -1.55
N ALA A 23 4.95 -5.27 -0.77
CA ALA A 23 5.64 -6.53 -1.02
C ALA A 23 4.69 -7.72 -0.89
N GLU A 24 3.83 -7.71 0.14
CA GLU A 24 2.84 -8.77 0.35
C GLU A 24 1.89 -8.89 -0.84
N LEU A 25 1.52 -7.76 -1.44
CA LEU A 25 0.60 -7.72 -2.58
C LEU A 25 1.28 -8.05 -3.91
N GLY A 26 2.60 -8.21 -3.90
CA GLY A 26 3.34 -8.62 -5.10
C GLY A 26 3.67 -7.50 -6.06
N PHE A 27 3.54 -6.25 -5.65
CA PHE A 27 3.95 -5.13 -6.50
C PHE A 27 5.42 -4.82 -6.33
N VAL A 28 6.03 -4.33 -7.40
CA VAL A 28 7.41 -3.85 -7.35
C VAL A 28 7.43 -2.34 -7.29
N LYS A 29 8.45 -1.82 -6.64
CA LYS A 29 8.71 -0.39 -6.57
C LYS A 29 8.80 0.20 -7.99
N GLY A 30 8.14 1.31 -8.22
CA GLY A 30 8.12 1.94 -9.52
C GLY A 30 6.97 1.48 -10.41
N ALA A 31 6.27 0.41 -10.06
CA ALA A 31 5.17 -0.13 -10.85
C ALA A 31 3.80 0.23 -10.27
N VAL A 32 3.76 0.94 -9.16
CA VAL A 32 2.50 1.24 -8.48
C VAL A 32 2.60 2.59 -7.76
N LEU A 33 1.49 3.33 -7.79
CA LEU A 33 1.30 4.52 -6.96
C LEU A 33 0.50 4.12 -5.75
N VAL A 34 0.83 4.68 -4.59
CA VAL A 34 0.19 4.33 -3.33
C VAL A 34 -0.35 5.59 -2.65
N GLU A 35 -1.61 5.54 -2.23
CA GLU A 35 -2.18 6.51 -1.31
C GLU A 35 -2.52 5.82 0.00
N HIS A 36 -2.19 6.44 1.09
CA HIS A 36 -2.46 5.94 2.43
C HIS A 36 -3.32 6.96 3.17
N ASN A 37 -4.55 6.59 3.45
CA ASN A 37 -5.52 7.49 4.10
C ASN A 37 -5.61 8.85 3.41
N GLY A 38 -5.61 8.82 2.07
CA GLY A 38 -5.71 10.04 1.26
C GLY A 38 -4.40 10.75 0.99
N THR A 39 -3.29 10.27 1.53
CA THR A 39 -1.97 10.88 1.32
C THR A 39 -1.19 10.07 0.30
N ALA A 40 -0.80 10.71 -0.80
CA ALA A 40 0.04 10.07 -1.81
C ALA A 40 1.46 9.91 -1.25
N LEU A 41 2.03 8.72 -1.41
CA LEU A 41 3.34 8.39 -0.88
C LEU A 41 4.32 8.12 -2.00
N ARG A 42 5.55 8.64 -1.84
CA ARG A 42 6.67 8.24 -2.69
C ARG A 42 7.17 6.88 -2.22
N PRO A 43 7.75 6.08 -3.11
CA PRO A 43 8.31 4.79 -2.69
C PRO A 43 9.32 4.91 -1.55
N THR A 44 10.06 6.01 -1.47
CA THR A 44 11.01 6.25 -0.39
C THR A 44 10.33 6.44 0.95
N GLU A 45 9.03 6.75 0.95
CA GLU A 45 8.25 6.96 2.17
C GLU A 45 7.56 5.70 2.66
N TRP A 46 7.54 4.63 1.87
CA TRP A 46 6.87 3.39 2.25
C TRP A 46 7.49 2.72 3.47
N PRO A 47 8.84 2.60 3.56
CA PRO A 47 9.44 2.04 4.77
C PRO A 47 9.22 2.97 5.95
N GLY A 48 8.74 2.43 7.05
CA GLY A 48 8.50 3.25 8.24
C GLY A 48 7.17 3.99 8.24
N ARG A 49 6.41 3.95 7.14
CA ARG A 49 5.06 4.50 7.15
C ARG A 49 4.14 3.46 7.77
N ALA A 50 3.83 3.65 9.04
CA ALA A 50 3.08 2.66 9.83
C ALA A 50 1.71 2.37 9.24
N LEU A 51 1.36 1.09 9.21
CA LEU A 51 0.06 0.62 8.77
C LEU A 51 -0.75 0.22 10.00
N ASN A 52 -1.92 0.81 10.16
CA ASN A 52 -2.76 0.60 11.33
C ASN A 52 -4.09 -0.02 10.94
N ASP A 53 -4.72 -0.69 11.91
CA ASP A 53 -6.04 -1.26 11.70
C ASP A 53 -7.02 -0.17 11.26
N GLY A 54 -7.84 -0.50 10.26
CA GLY A 54 -8.81 0.44 9.73
C GLY A 54 -8.30 1.37 8.64
N ASP A 55 -7.01 1.31 8.32
CA ASP A 55 -6.45 2.19 7.30
C ASP A 55 -7.03 1.90 5.90
N THR A 56 -7.06 2.94 5.08
CA THR A 56 -7.50 2.86 3.68
C THR A 56 -6.30 3.05 2.78
N ILE A 57 -6.11 2.11 1.86
CA ILE A 57 -5.01 2.11 0.90
C ILE A 57 -5.59 2.10 -0.50
N GLU A 58 -5.12 3.01 -1.34
CA GLU A 58 -5.42 3.00 -2.76
C GLU A 58 -4.14 2.69 -3.52
N LEU A 59 -4.21 1.73 -4.42
CA LEU A 59 -3.08 1.35 -5.25
C LEU A 59 -3.47 1.52 -6.71
N LEU A 60 -2.64 2.23 -7.45
CA LEU A 60 -2.83 2.40 -8.89
C LEU A 60 -1.64 1.81 -9.61
N ARG A 61 -1.88 0.74 -10.37
CA ARG A 61 -0.82 0.10 -11.14
C ARG A 61 -0.45 1.00 -12.31
N LEU A 62 0.84 1.26 -12.48
CA LEU A 62 1.34 2.04 -13.59
C LEU A 62 1.45 1.16 -14.82
N ALA A 63 1.09 1.72 -15.99
CA ALA A 63 1.17 0.99 -17.24
C ALA A 63 2.63 0.72 -17.58
N ALA A 64 2.92 -0.54 -17.93
CA ALA A 64 4.27 -0.91 -18.31
C ALA A 64 4.59 -0.35 -19.68
N GLY A 65 5.82 0.08 -19.83
CA GLY A 65 6.34 0.46 -21.13
C GLY A 65 5.78 1.75 -21.67
N GLY A 66 5.14 2.43 -20.83
CA GLY A 66 4.60 3.73 -21.23
C GLY A 66 4.92 4.07 -22.61
#